data_96f0a8b1385d1dacf7593ff0d5f19c6e
#
_entry.id   96f0a8b1385d1dacf7593ff0d5f19c6e
#
_cell.length_a   1.000
_cell.length_b   1.000
_cell.length_c   1.000
_cell.angle_alpha   90.00
_cell.angle_beta   90.00
_cell.angle_gamma   90.00
#
_symmetry.space_group_name_H-M   'P 1'
#
loop_
_entity.id
_entity.type
_entity.pdbx_description
1 polymer ?
#
loop_
_entity_poly.entity_id
_entity_poly.type
_entity_poly.pdbx_seq_one_letter_code
_entity_poly.pdbx_strand_id
1 'polypeptide(L)'
;MSLEKELNEYKLDLLENTKYLTIEELANLYERAEINIYYNYETATQWDKKKQDKLIKNILVGFPIPTIFVKESKEENTLFVLDGYNRLSTIFEFLGILRDSFGNQYSNNIYKIGLIHPKMPSLRDVSWSNGGKRLSQNLKEKFLNTSIPVYFKK
;
A
#
# COMPACT_ATOMS: atom_id res chain seq x y z
N MET A 1 -0.81 18.88 31.40
CA MET A 1 -1.82 18.60 30.36
C MET A 1 -2.46 17.25 30.64
N SER A 2 -3.77 17.14 30.48
CA SER A 2 -4.45 15.86 30.72
C SER A 2 -4.35 14.95 29.50
N LEU A 3 -4.45 13.66 29.74
CA LEU A 3 -4.49 12.67 28.65
C LEU A 3 -5.68 12.91 27.73
N GLU A 4 -6.84 13.24 28.29
CA GLU A 4 -8.04 13.50 27.47
C GLU A 4 -7.81 14.65 26.49
N LYS A 5 -7.15 15.71 26.94
CA LYS A 5 -6.83 16.85 26.09
C LYS A 5 -5.84 16.46 25.00
N GLU A 6 -4.82 15.69 25.35
CA GLU A 6 -3.83 15.22 24.39
C GLU A 6 -4.45 14.32 23.33
N LEU A 7 -5.34 13.40 23.73
CA LEU A 7 -6.06 12.53 22.81
C LEU A 7 -6.94 13.31 21.85
N ASN A 8 -7.64 14.32 22.36
CA ASN A 8 -8.49 15.15 21.51
C ASN A 8 -7.69 15.97 20.51
N GLU A 9 -6.56 16.52 20.94
CA GLU A 9 -5.68 17.29 20.05
C GLU A 9 -5.11 16.40 18.95
N TYR A 10 -4.67 15.19 19.30
CA TYR A 10 -4.15 14.23 18.32
C TYR A 10 -5.23 13.80 17.33
N LYS A 11 -6.44 13.55 17.82
CA LYS A 11 -7.57 13.19 16.97
C LYS A 11 -7.86 14.29 15.95
N LEU A 12 -7.86 15.54 16.37
CA LEU A 12 -8.09 16.68 15.48
C LEU A 12 -6.98 16.78 14.42
N ASP A 13 -5.74 16.59 14.83
CA ASP A 13 -4.61 16.59 13.91
C ASP A 13 -4.76 15.51 12.83
N LEU A 14 -5.14 14.29 13.25
CA LEU A 14 -5.36 13.19 12.32
C LEU A 14 -6.50 13.51 11.35
N LEU A 15 -7.60 14.07 11.84
CA LEU A 15 -8.74 14.42 10.99
C LEU A 15 -8.40 15.53 9.98
N GLU A 16 -7.65 16.53 10.40
CA GLU A 16 -7.29 17.66 9.54
C GLU A 16 -6.24 17.31 8.49
N ASN A 17 -5.35 16.36 8.80
CA ASN A 17 -4.17 16.08 7.98
C ASN A 17 -4.20 14.71 7.30
N THR A 18 -5.32 14.00 7.36
CA THR A 18 -5.49 12.74 6.65
C THR A 18 -6.30 12.99 5.37
N LYS A 19 -5.73 12.54 4.24
CA LYS A 19 -6.38 12.58 2.95
C LYS A 19 -6.51 11.14 2.44
N TYR A 20 -7.52 10.90 1.61
CA TYR A 20 -7.72 9.58 1.00
C TYR A 20 -7.17 9.60 -0.41
N LEU A 21 -6.17 8.76 -0.65
CA LEU A 21 -5.58 8.58 -1.97
C LEU A 21 -5.93 7.17 -2.46
N THR A 22 -6.22 7.05 -3.76
CA THR A 22 -6.47 5.73 -4.33
C THR A 22 -5.15 5.00 -4.55
N ILE A 23 -5.24 3.67 -4.69
CA ILE A 23 -4.07 2.87 -5.04
C ILE A 23 -3.49 3.37 -6.36
N GLU A 24 -4.33 3.74 -7.33
CA GLU A 24 -3.86 4.28 -8.61
C GLU A 24 -3.06 5.57 -8.41
N GLU A 25 -3.56 6.49 -7.58
CA GLU A 25 -2.84 7.74 -7.30
C GLU A 25 -1.49 7.48 -6.63
N LEU A 26 -1.47 6.55 -5.65
CA LEU A 26 -0.23 6.17 -4.97
C LEU A 26 0.75 5.50 -5.94
N ALA A 27 0.26 4.62 -6.80
CA ALA A 27 1.10 3.96 -7.81
C ALA A 27 1.69 4.98 -8.78
N ASN A 28 0.91 5.98 -9.21
CA ASN A 28 1.39 7.04 -10.08
C ASN A 28 2.47 7.89 -9.40
N LEU A 29 2.27 8.22 -8.13
CA LEU A 29 3.29 8.93 -7.35
C LEU A 29 4.57 8.10 -7.26
N TYR A 30 4.44 6.81 -7.03
CA TYR A 30 5.58 5.92 -6.92
C TYR A 30 6.35 5.83 -8.24
N GLU A 31 5.66 5.68 -9.35
CA GLU A 31 6.29 5.58 -10.67
C GLU A 31 6.97 6.88 -11.10
N ARG A 32 6.47 8.03 -10.63
CA ARG A 32 7.11 9.34 -10.88
C ARG A 32 8.19 9.67 -9.85
N ALA A 33 8.52 8.74 -8.96
CA ALA A 33 9.49 8.97 -7.87
C ALA A 33 9.08 10.14 -6.94
N GLU A 34 7.78 10.35 -6.79
CA GLU A 34 7.22 11.38 -5.91
C GLU A 34 6.80 10.82 -4.54
N ILE A 35 6.95 9.52 -4.33
CA ILE A 35 6.79 8.88 -3.03
C ILE A 35 7.95 7.90 -2.82
N ASN A 36 8.60 7.99 -1.66
CA ASN A 36 9.72 7.13 -1.30
C ASN A 36 9.27 6.19 -0.17
N ILE A 37 9.07 4.93 -0.50
CA ILE A 37 8.64 3.93 0.48
C ILE A 37 9.80 3.38 1.31
N TYR A 38 11.04 3.62 0.87
CA TYR A 38 12.24 3.08 1.53
C TYR A 38 12.82 4.00 2.59
N TYR A 39 12.23 5.18 2.81
CA TYR A 39 12.76 6.18 3.74
C TYR A 39 13.02 5.61 5.13
N ASN A 40 12.11 4.77 5.61
CA ASN A 40 12.18 4.20 6.95
C ASN A 40 12.04 2.66 6.95
N TYR A 41 12.31 2.02 5.81
CA TYR A 41 12.03 0.59 5.65
C TYR A 41 12.92 -0.31 6.51
N GLU A 42 14.12 0.15 6.88
CA GLU A 42 15.07 -0.63 7.69
C GLU A 42 14.54 -0.89 9.11
N THR A 43 13.64 -0.05 9.59
CA THR A 43 13.02 -0.21 10.91
C THR A 43 11.76 -1.07 10.85
N ALA A 44 11.27 -1.38 9.66
CA ALA A 44 10.06 -2.17 9.48
C ALA A 44 10.38 -3.67 9.49
N THR A 45 9.55 -4.43 10.19
CA THR A 45 9.63 -5.90 10.11
C THR A 45 9.12 -6.34 8.76
N GLN A 46 9.91 -7.10 8.03
CA GLN A 46 9.52 -7.60 6.71
C GLN A 46 8.35 -8.59 6.84
N TRP A 47 7.33 -8.38 6.02
CA TRP A 47 6.20 -9.31 5.97
C TRP A 47 6.55 -10.57 5.21
N ASP A 48 6.03 -11.71 5.69
CA ASP A 48 6.07 -12.95 4.93
C ASP A 48 4.96 -12.95 3.87
N LYS A 49 5.00 -13.94 2.99
CA LYS A 49 4.02 -14.07 1.89
C LYS A 49 2.59 -14.17 2.41
N LYS A 50 2.40 -14.81 3.54
CA LYS A 50 1.06 -15.00 4.13
C LYS A 50 0.42 -13.68 4.51
N LYS A 51 1.19 -12.77 5.12
CA LYS A 51 0.69 -11.43 5.48
C LYS A 51 0.42 -10.59 4.23
N GLN A 52 1.29 -10.71 3.23
CA GLN A 52 1.11 -10.03 1.96
C GLN A 52 -0.18 -10.47 1.27
N ASP A 53 -0.39 -11.77 1.17
CA ASP A 53 -1.62 -12.33 0.57
C ASP A 53 -2.87 -11.89 1.30
N LYS A 54 -2.79 -11.79 2.64
CA LYS A 54 -3.92 -11.33 3.45
C LYS A 54 -4.29 -9.89 3.12
N LEU A 55 -3.30 -9.03 2.94
CA LEU A 55 -3.56 -7.64 2.55
C LEU A 55 -4.25 -7.57 1.19
N ILE A 56 -3.70 -8.26 0.18
CA ILE A 56 -4.27 -8.25 -1.17
C ILE A 56 -5.71 -8.78 -1.13
N LYS A 57 -5.94 -9.89 -0.43
CA LYS A 57 -7.29 -10.43 -0.25
C LYS A 57 -8.22 -9.40 0.39
N ASN A 58 -7.76 -8.74 1.44
CA ASN A 58 -8.57 -7.74 2.14
C ASN A 58 -8.95 -6.57 1.23
N ILE A 59 -8.03 -6.12 0.38
CA ILE A 59 -8.32 -5.07 -0.59
C ILE A 59 -9.39 -5.54 -1.57
N LEU A 60 -9.25 -6.74 -2.10
CA LEU A 60 -10.21 -7.30 -3.05
C LEU A 60 -11.60 -7.49 -2.44
N VAL A 61 -11.67 -7.83 -1.16
CA VAL A 61 -12.93 -7.98 -0.43
C VAL A 61 -13.56 -6.61 -0.09
N GLY A 62 -12.73 -5.58 0.04
CA GLY A 62 -13.19 -4.23 0.36
C GLY A 62 -13.01 -3.84 1.82
N PHE A 63 -12.16 -4.54 2.57
CA PHE A 63 -11.84 -4.13 3.94
C PHE A 63 -11.00 -2.86 3.95
N PRO A 64 -11.18 -2.00 4.97
CA PRO A 64 -10.38 -0.79 5.10
C PRO A 64 -8.89 -1.12 5.27
N ILE A 65 -8.05 -0.27 4.68
CA ILE A 65 -6.60 -0.37 4.82
C ILE A 65 -6.17 0.59 5.94
N PRO A 66 -5.29 0.15 6.86
CA PRO A 66 -4.79 1.06 7.90
C PRO A 66 -4.08 2.27 7.31
N THR A 67 -4.10 3.37 8.04
CA THR A 67 -3.52 4.64 7.62
C THR A 67 -2.03 4.53 7.32
N ILE A 68 -1.62 5.12 6.20
CA ILE A 68 -0.21 5.29 5.82
C ILE A 68 0.23 6.65 6.36
N PHE A 69 1.40 6.71 6.99
CA PHE A 69 1.94 7.95 7.53
C PHE A 69 3.10 8.43 6.66
N VAL A 70 3.00 9.66 6.17
CA VAL A 70 4.02 10.25 5.31
C VAL A 70 4.47 11.61 5.84
N LYS A 71 5.65 12.02 5.40
CA LYS A 71 6.18 13.37 5.62
C LYS A 71 6.48 13.99 4.25
N GLU A 72 5.98 15.18 4.01
CA GLU A 72 6.17 15.86 2.75
C GLU A 72 7.47 16.66 2.75
N SER A 73 8.28 16.48 1.71
CA SER A 73 9.41 17.35 1.43
C SER A 73 9.08 18.20 0.21
N LYS A 74 8.88 19.49 0.42
CA LYS A 74 8.59 20.42 -0.67
C LYS A 74 9.80 20.64 -1.55
N GLU A 75 10.99 20.62 -0.96
CA GLU A 75 12.23 20.79 -1.70
C GLU A 75 12.45 19.68 -2.72
N GLU A 76 12.17 18.43 -2.32
CA GLU A 76 12.37 17.27 -3.17
C GLU A 76 11.10 16.88 -3.93
N ASN A 77 9.98 17.55 -3.66
CA ASN A 77 8.68 17.18 -4.21
C ASN A 77 8.38 15.70 -3.99
N THR A 78 8.64 15.22 -2.79
CA THR A 78 8.58 13.79 -2.46
C THR A 78 7.86 13.59 -1.13
N LEU A 79 7.04 12.56 -1.08
CA LEU A 79 6.46 12.07 0.17
C LEU A 79 7.35 10.95 0.71
N PHE A 80 7.82 11.10 1.94
CA PHE A 80 8.59 10.06 2.61
C PHE A 80 7.68 9.22 3.48
N VAL A 81 7.63 7.92 3.24
CA VAL A 81 6.78 7.01 4.01
C VAL A 81 7.42 6.73 5.37
N LEU A 82 6.76 7.18 6.44
CA LEU A 82 7.20 6.96 7.80
C LEU A 82 6.70 5.62 8.34
N ASP A 83 5.44 5.28 8.05
CA ASP A 83 4.82 4.01 8.41
C ASP A 83 3.91 3.56 7.27
N GLY A 84 4.13 2.36 6.77
CA GLY A 84 3.34 1.80 5.68
C GLY A 84 4.18 1.10 4.62
N TYR A 85 5.48 0.92 4.84
CA TYR A 85 6.36 0.26 3.86
C TYR A 85 5.81 -1.11 3.42
N ASN A 86 5.47 -1.98 4.38
CA ASN A 86 5.03 -3.34 4.04
C ASN A 86 3.74 -3.35 3.22
N ARG A 87 2.82 -2.44 3.54
CA ARG A 87 1.54 -2.33 2.80
C ARG A 87 1.77 -1.83 1.39
N LEU A 88 2.51 -0.74 1.24
CA LEU A 88 2.75 -0.16 -0.08
C LEU A 88 3.64 -1.06 -0.94
N SER A 89 4.69 -1.64 -0.37
CA SER A 89 5.56 -2.54 -1.13
C SER A 89 4.80 -3.77 -1.62
N THR A 90 3.90 -4.32 -0.79
CA THR A 90 3.06 -5.45 -1.18
C THR A 90 2.13 -5.08 -2.33
N ILE A 91 1.46 -3.94 -2.22
CA ILE A 91 0.57 -3.45 -3.28
C ILE A 91 1.34 -3.26 -4.58
N PHE A 92 2.49 -2.60 -4.52
CA PHE A 92 3.29 -2.33 -5.71
C PHE A 92 3.90 -3.59 -6.30
N GLU A 93 4.25 -4.56 -5.47
CA GLU A 93 4.72 -5.87 -5.95
C GLU A 93 3.60 -6.61 -6.69
N PHE A 94 2.40 -6.60 -6.12
CA PHE A 94 1.23 -7.22 -6.78
C PHE A 94 0.95 -6.57 -8.13
N LEU A 95 1.05 -5.23 -8.21
CA LEU A 95 0.88 -4.49 -9.45
C LEU A 95 2.03 -4.70 -10.45
N GLY A 96 3.15 -5.27 -10.01
CA GLY A 96 4.31 -5.50 -10.86
C GLY A 96 5.18 -4.27 -11.07
N ILE A 97 5.06 -3.24 -10.24
CA ILE A 97 5.81 -1.99 -10.39
C ILE A 97 6.87 -1.79 -9.32
N LEU A 98 7.00 -2.71 -8.36
CA LEU A 98 7.95 -2.55 -7.26
C LEU A 98 9.38 -2.53 -7.76
N ARG A 99 10.18 -1.59 -7.24
CA ARG A 99 11.61 -1.46 -7.50
C ARG A 99 12.37 -1.56 -6.18
N ASP A 100 13.65 -1.95 -6.24
CA ASP A 100 14.47 -1.97 -5.05
C ASP A 100 14.85 -0.53 -4.64
N SER A 101 15.58 -0.38 -3.52
CA SER A 101 15.96 0.94 -3.00
C SER A 101 16.90 1.70 -3.93
N PHE A 102 17.48 1.03 -4.93
CA PHE A 102 18.34 1.64 -5.94
C PHE A 102 17.62 1.97 -7.25
N GLY A 103 16.29 1.73 -7.29
CA GLY A 103 15.47 2.02 -8.46
C GLY A 103 15.45 0.93 -9.53
N ASN A 104 16.07 -0.21 -9.28
CA ASN A 104 16.05 -1.34 -10.20
C ASN A 104 14.77 -2.14 -10.07
N GLN A 105 14.33 -2.74 -11.17
CA GLN A 105 13.17 -3.63 -11.13
C GLN A 105 13.43 -4.74 -10.13
N TYR A 106 12.46 -4.95 -9.21
CA TYR A 106 12.70 -5.76 -8.04
C TYR A 106 12.96 -7.21 -8.36
N SER A 107 12.18 -7.80 -9.25
CA SER A 107 12.33 -9.21 -9.59
C SER A 107 11.52 -9.51 -10.84
N ASN A 108 11.94 -10.54 -11.59
CA ASN A 108 11.17 -11.04 -12.71
C ASN A 108 10.04 -11.97 -12.25
N ASN A 109 9.93 -12.22 -10.95
CA ASN A 109 8.91 -13.09 -10.40
C ASN A 109 7.58 -12.37 -10.33
N ILE A 110 6.55 -12.99 -10.89
CA ILE A 110 5.20 -12.48 -10.85
C ILE A 110 4.60 -12.81 -9.50
N TYR A 111 3.98 -11.81 -8.85
CA TYR A 111 3.27 -12.04 -7.60
C TYR A 111 2.01 -12.86 -7.87
N LYS A 112 1.88 -13.98 -7.22
CA LYS A 112 0.69 -14.82 -7.26
C LYS A 112 0.18 -15.03 -5.84
N ILE A 113 -1.13 -14.91 -5.66
CA ILE A 113 -1.75 -15.16 -4.37
C ILE A 113 -1.63 -16.66 -4.06
N GLY A 114 -0.98 -16.98 -2.93
CA GLY A 114 -0.85 -18.37 -2.49
C GLY A 114 -1.89 -18.79 -1.46
N LEU A 115 -2.72 -17.83 -1.00
CA LEU A 115 -3.70 -18.07 0.03
C LEU A 115 -4.81 -19.00 -0.46
N ILE A 116 -5.12 -20.04 0.35
CA ILE A 116 -6.26 -20.92 0.12
C ILE A 116 -7.38 -20.48 1.05
N HIS A 117 -8.48 -20.00 0.48
CA HIS A 117 -9.61 -19.52 1.26
C HIS A 117 -10.85 -20.39 0.99
N PRO A 118 -11.48 -20.95 2.03
CA PRO A 118 -12.58 -21.91 1.81
C PRO A 118 -13.80 -21.32 1.11
N LYS A 119 -14.02 -20.01 1.27
CA LYS A 119 -15.14 -19.31 0.61
C LYS A 119 -14.78 -18.69 -0.74
N MET A 120 -13.50 -18.65 -1.07
CA MET A 120 -13.00 -18.07 -2.31
C MET A 120 -11.92 -18.97 -2.91
N PRO A 121 -12.28 -20.19 -3.33
CA PRO A 121 -11.28 -21.13 -3.86
C PRO A 121 -10.60 -20.63 -5.14
N SER A 122 -11.23 -19.74 -5.88
CA SER A 122 -10.66 -19.15 -7.11
C SER A 122 -9.57 -18.12 -6.85
N LEU A 123 -9.38 -17.71 -5.58
CA LEU A 123 -8.38 -16.70 -5.23
C LEU A 123 -6.95 -17.21 -5.42
N ARG A 124 -6.71 -18.49 -5.18
CA ARG A 124 -5.39 -19.08 -5.29
C ARG A 124 -4.82 -18.92 -6.70
N ASP A 125 -3.54 -18.57 -6.76
CA ASP A 125 -2.77 -18.34 -7.99
C ASP A 125 -3.19 -17.13 -8.81
N VAL A 126 -4.06 -16.28 -8.29
CA VAL A 126 -4.44 -15.04 -8.96
C VAL A 126 -3.25 -14.09 -9.00
N SER A 127 -3.01 -13.48 -10.15
CA SER A 127 -2.01 -12.43 -10.37
C SER A 127 -2.67 -11.22 -11.01
N TRP A 128 -1.93 -10.10 -11.04
CA TRP A 128 -2.46 -8.86 -11.62
C TRP A 128 -2.71 -8.99 -13.12
N SER A 129 -1.71 -9.44 -13.88
CA SER A 129 -1.81 -9.43 -15.34
C SER A 129 -1.25 -10.66 -16.04
N ASN A 130 -0.65 -11.60 -15.32
CA ASN A 130 0.08 -12.69 -15.94
C ASN A 130 -0.52 -14.06 -15.65
N GLY A 131 -0.39 -14.95 -16.61
CA GLY A 131 -0.84 -16.34 -16.48
C GLY A 131 -2.33 -16.51 -16.68
N GLY A 132 -2.82 -17.72 -16.44
CA GLY A 132 -4.21 -18.09 -16.66
C GLY A 132 -5.20 -17.53 -15.64
N LYS A 133 -4.72 -17.07 -14.48
CA LYS A 133 -5.56 -16.55 -13.40
C LYS A 133 -5.33 -15.07 -13.12
N ARG A 134 -5.24 -14.27 -14.16
CA ARG A 134 -5.14 -12.81 -14.00
C ARG A 134 -6.48 -12.23 -13.56
N LEU A 135 -6.42 -11.12 -12.82
CA LEU A 135 -7.62 -10.39 -12.44
C LEU A 135 -8.40 -9.91 -13.67
N SER A 136 -9.72 -9.96 -13.58
CA SER A 136 -10.59 -9.37 -14.59
C SER A 136 -10.41 -7.85 -14.59
N GLN A 137 -10.75 -7.21 -15.70
CA GLN A 137 -10.67 -5.75 -15.81
C GLN A 137 -11.52 -5.05 -14.74
N ASN A 138 -12.70 -5.59 -14.46
CA ASN A 138 -13.58 -5.04 -13.42
C ASN A 138 -12.93 -5.07 -12.02
N LEU A 139 -12.28 -6.17 -11.67
CA LEU A 139 -11.59 -6.29 -10.38
C LEU A 139 -10.35 -5.40 -10.33
N LYS A 140 -9.64 -5.25 -11.44
CA LYS A 140 -8.51 -4.32 -11.52
C LYS A 140 -8.94 -2.88 -11.24
N GLU A 141 -10.04 -2.45 -11.83
CA GLU A 141 -10.58 -1.11 -11.63
C GLU A 141 -10.97 -0.89 -10.17
N LYS A 142 -11.62 -1.87 -9.56
CA LYS A 142 -11.99 -1.79 -8.15
C LYS A 142 -10.75 -1.72 -7.26
N PHE A 143 -9.74 -2.52 -7.56
CA PHE A 143 -8.48 -2.50 -6.82
C PHE A 143 -7.81 -1.12 -6.90
N LEU A 144 -7.67 -0.59 -8.11
CA LEU A 144 -7.02 0.71 -8.32
C LEU A 144 -7.81 1.87 -7.70
N ASN A 145 -9.13 1.76 -7.62
CA ASN A 145 -9.98 2.79 -7.03
C ASN A 145 -10.17 2.66 -5.52
N THR A 146 -9.52 1.68 -4.91
CA THR A 146 -9.55 1.53 -3.46
C THR A 146 -8.85 2.71 -2.80
N SER A 147 -9.53 3.38 -1.86
CA SER A 147 -9.00 4.53 -1.14
C SER A 147 -8.20 4.09 0.07
N ILE A 148 -7.05 4.72 0.25
CA ILE A 148 -6.17 4.48 1.40
C ILE A 148 -6.04 5.79 2.18
N PRO A 149 -6.29 5.79 3.49
CA PRO A 149 -6.07 6.99 4.28
C PRO A 149 -4.58 7.26 4.43
N VAL A 150 -4.16 8.49 4.13
CA VAL A 150 -2.77 8.93 4.19
C VAL A 150 -2.69 10.14 5.10
N TYR A 151 -1.96 10.01 6.19
CA TYR A 151 -1.74 11.10 7.12
C TYR A 151 -0.45 11.83 6.74
N PHE A 152 -0.56 13.15 6.56
CA PHE A 152 0.55 14.02 6.20
C PHE A 152 1.08 14.69 7.46
N LYS A 153 2.21 14.21 7.94
CA LYS A 153 2.88 14.80 9.12
C LYS A 153 3.45 16.16 8.75
N LYS A 154 3.18 17.12 9.60
CA LYS A 154 3.74 18.47 9.50
C LYS A 154 5.15 18.58 10.05
#